data_1d10abb1cc1824a58d4bfebcab089615
#
_entry.id   1d10abb1cc1824a58d4bfebcab089615
#
_cell.length_a   1.000
_cell.length_b   1.000
_cell.length_c   1.000
_cell.angle_alpha   90.00
_cell.angle_beta   90.00
_cell.angle_gamma   90.00
#
_symmetry.space_group_name_H-M   'P 1'
#
loop_
_entity.id
_entity.type
_entity.pdbx_description
1 polymer ?
#
loop_
_entity_poly.entity_id
_entity_poly.type
_entity_poly.pdbx_seq_one_letter_code
_entity_poly.pdbx_strand_id
1 'polypeptide(L)'
;MATASGVNKVCVIGAGVMGAGIAAQVANAGVPVLLLDIVRDPANRNAVAQGAVDKMLKADPAPFMGKAAARLVEVGNIDDDLARVAECDWVIEAIIERLDLKQQLYAKLEAVRRPGTAVSSNTSTIPLAQLTQGRSEAFQRDFLITHFFNPPRYMRLIEIVAGPESDAATVARISDFADRVLGKNVVRAKDTPGFIANRIGTFWIQAALNAAFDLGVTVEEADAVAGKPMGVPKTGIFGLVDLVGIDLMPHLQTSLTATLPKSDPYQAIARTAPLIEKMIADGYTGRKGKGGFYRINREAGKRKEAIDLASGEYRPVATPPRIPGKAASGDLPALLALPGKLGAYAWAVLGPTLAYAAALVPEIGDDVAAVDAAMKLGYNWKWGPFELIDRIGAARLAERLAAEGMAVPSLLTLAGDRPFYRVEGGKRQFLGLDGAYHD
;
A
#
# COMPACT_ATOMS: atom_id res chain seq x y z
N MET A 1 27.05 -17.41 -2.72
CA MET A 1 27.24 -17.11 -4.16
C MET A 1 26.90 -15.65 -4.37
N ALA A 2 27.72 -14.92 -5.14
CA ALA A 2 27.39 -13.52 -5.48
C ALA A 2 26.08 -13.48 -6.28
N THR A 3 25.18 -12.58 -5.94
CA THR A 3 23.94 -12.38 -6.72
C THR A 3 24.30 -11.70 -8.05
N ALA A 4 23.61 -12.04 -9.12
CA ALA A 4 23.85 -11.41 -10.44
C ALA A 4 23.64 -9.87 -10.39
N SER A 5 22.84 -9.38 -9.44
CA SER A 5 22.59 -7.95 -9.20
C SER A 5 23.68 -7.22 -8.40
N GLY A 6 24.69 -7.94 -7.90
CA GLY A 6 25.77 -7.36 -7.08
C GLY A 6 25.36 -6.93 -5.66
N VAL A 7 24.19 -7.35 -5.16
CA VAL A 7 23.76 -7.14 -3.77
C VAL A 7 23.91 -8.46 -3.01
N ASN A 8 24.91 -8.55 -2.14
CA ASN A 8 25.29 -9.79 -1.44
C ASN A 8 25.00 -9.73 0.06
N LYS A 9 24.88 -8.54 0.64
CA LYS A 9 24.50 -8.31 2.06
C LYS A 9 23.64 -7.06 2.14
N VAL A 10 22.57 -7.14 2.91
CA VAL A 10 21.61 -6.04 3.12
C VAL A 10 21.60 -5.65 4.58
N CYS A 11 21.60 -4.34 4.87
CA CYS A 11 21.31 -3.84 6.21
C CYS A 11 19.88 -3.34 6.24
N VAL A 12 19.12 -3.71 7.26
CA VAL A 12 17.79 -3.15 7.55
C VAL A 12 17.87 -2.42 8.89
N ILE A 13 17.50 -1.14 8.90
CA ILE A 13 17.49 -0.30 10.10
C ILE A 13 16.06 0.01 10.51
N GLY A 14 15.70 -0.41 11.71
CA GLY A 14 14.36 -0.43 12.25
C GLY A 14 13.79 -1.85 12.27
N ALA A 15 13.67 -2.47 13.43
CA ALA A 15 13.14 -3.82 13.62
C ALA A 15 11.64 -3.82 13.97
N GLY A 16 10.90 -2.78 13.55
CA GLY A 16 9.45 -2.73 13.59
C GLY A 16 8.79 -3.73 12.64
N VAL A 17 7.47 -3.67 12.51
CA VAL A 17 6.70 -4.62 11.67
C VAL A 17 7.24 -4.69 10.24
N MET A 18 7.49 -3.53 9.62
CA MET A 18 7.98 -3.49 8.24
C MET A 18 9.44 -3.92 8.14
N GLY A 19 10.35 -3.33 8.93
CA GLY A 19 11.76 -3.66 8.81
C GLY A 19 12.07 -5.11 9.16
N ALA A 20 11.46 -5.67 10.21
CA ALA A 20 11.57 -7.09 10.52
C ALA A 20 11.05 -7.97 9.36
N GLY A 21 9.89 -7.64 8.79
CA GLY A 21 9.32 -8.35 7.64
C GLY A 21 10.20 -8.25 6.38
N ILE A 22 10.82 -7.09 6.12
CA ILE A 22 11.76 -6.89 5.01
C ILE A 22 13.02 -7.73 5.24
N ALA A 23 13.59 -7.70 6.45
CA ALA A 23 14.74 -8.53 6.81
C ALA A 23 14.45 -10.03 6.59
N ALA A 24 13.26 -10.48 7.01
CA ALA A 24 12.83 -11.86 6.75
C ALA A 24 12.70 -12.17 5.26
N GLN A 25 12.17 -11.24 4.45
CA GLN A 25 12.04 -11.45 3.00
C GLN A 25 13.40 -11.53 2.30
N VAL A 26 14.35 -10.70 2.67
CA VAL A 26 15.72 -10.75 2.15
C VAL A 26 16.41 -12.07 2.56
N ALA A 27 16.28 -12.46 3.83
CA ALA A 27 16.83 -13.72 4.33
C ALA A 27 16.18 -14.96 3.67
N ASN A 28 14.87 -14.91 3.35
CA ASN A 28 14.17 -15.96 2.61
C ASN A 28 14.75 -16.16 1.20
N ALA A 29 15.32 -15.12 0.61
CA ALA A 29 16.00 -15.19 -0.68
C ALA A 29 17.45 -15.72 -0.57
N GLY A 30 17.89 -16.11 0.63
CA GLY A 30 19.24 -16.64 0.87
C GLY A 30 20.31 -15.57 1.03
N VAL A 31 19.94 -14.31 1.19
CA VAL A 31 20.87 -13.18 1.33
C VAL A 31 21.07 -12.83 2.81
N PRO A 32 22.32 -12.69 3.30
CA PRO A 32 22.63 -12.25 4.65
C PRO A 32 22.07 -10.87 4.96
N VAL A 33 21.52 -10.69 6.15
CA VAL A 33 20.91 -9.44 6.61
C VAL A 33 21.53 -9.01 7.93
N LEU A 34 21.90 -7.74 8.03
CA LEU A 34 22.20 -7.06 9.30
C LEU A 34 20.93 -6.28 9.71
N LEU A 35 20.28 -6.67 10.80
CA LEU A 35 19.10 -6.01 11.33
C LEU A 35 19.48 -5.15 12.54
N LEU A 36 19.36 -3.84 12.42
CA LEU A 36 19.69 -2.87 13.45
C LEU A 36 18.45 -2.16 13.99
N ASP A 37 18.45 -1.88 15.30
CA ASP A 37 17.46 -1.00 15.93
C ASP A 37 18.11 -0.19 17.05
N ILE A 38 17.34 0.64 17.72
CA ILE A 38 17.79 1.45 18.87
C ILE A 38 18.07 0.58 20.10
N VAL A 39 18.96 1.03 20.96
CA VAL A 39 19.16 0.47 22.29
C VAL A 39 18.05 0.97 23.21
N ARG A 40 17.25 0.06 23.76
CA ARG A 40 16.24 0.38 24.80
C ARG A 40 16.65 -0.11 26.19
N ASP A 41 17.39 -1.19 26.23
CA ASP A 41 17.88 -1.79 27.48
C ASP A 41 19.41 -1.83 27.46
N PRO A 42 20.09 -1.05 28.33
CA PRO A 42 21.55 -1.08 28.42
C PRO A 42 22.16 -2.45 28.78
N ALA A 43 21.41 -3.30 29.50
CA ALA A 43 21.86 -4.64 29.86
C ALA A 43 21.72 -5.65 28.71
N ASN A 44 20.78 -5.40 27.79
CA ASN A 44 20.59 -6.20 26.56
C ASN A 44 20.44 -5.28 25.36
N ARG A 45 21.55 -4.78 24.86
CA ARG A 45 21.59 -3.71 23.85
C ARG A 45 20.94 -4.07 22.53
N ASN A 46 20.88 -5.36 22.15
CA ASN A 46 20.27 -5.86 20.93
C ASN A 46 18.84 -6.39 21.12
N ALA A 47 18.24 -6.15 22.31
CA ALA A 47 16.93 -6.72 22.69
C ALA A 47 15.82 -6.41 21.69
N VAL A 48 15.81 -5.22 21.06
CA VAL A 48 14.77 -4.82 20.10
C VAL A 48 14.86 -5.66 18.83
N ALA A 49 16.04 -5.72 18.21
CA ALA A 49 16.24 -6.50 16.98
C ALA A 49 16.09 -8.01 17.24
N GLN A 50 16.63 -8.53 18.34
CA GLN A 50 16.47 -9.94 18.72
C GLN A 50 15.02 -10.30 18.99
N GLY A 51 14.30 -9.48 19.75
CA GLY A 51 12.88 -9.69 20.05
C GLY A 51 12.00 -9.70 18.78
N ALA A 52 12.37 -8.92 17.77
CA ALA A 52 11.70 -8.94 16.47
C ALA A 52 11.89 -10.28 15.75
N VAL A 53 13.12 -10.81 15.72
CA VAL A 53 13.41 -12.13 15.14
C VAL A 53 12.66 -13.23 15.88
N ASP A 54 12.69 -13.22 17.23
CA ASP A 54 12.00 -14.20 18.05
C ASP A 54 10.48 -14.18 17.86
N LYS A 55 9.92 -12.98 17.70
CA LYS A 55 8.48 -12.79 17.38
C LYS A 55 8.14 -13.34 16.00
N MET A 56 8.96 -13.07 14.99
CA MET A 56 8.75 -13.56 13.63
C MET A 56 8.80 -15.09 13.54
N LEU A 57 9.63 -15.76 14.34
CA LEU A 57 9.70 -17.23 14.39
C LEU A 57 8.43 -17.89 14.96
N LYS A 58 7.61 -17.13 15.70
CA LYS A 58 6.35 -17.59 16.32
C LYS A 58 5.10 -17.07 15.62
N ALA A 59 5.27 -16.17 14.63
CA ALA A 59 4.14 -15.49 14.00
C ALA A 59 3.40 -16.40 13.00
N ASP A 60 2.08 -16.18 12.93
CA ASP A 60 1.21 -16.74 11.91
C ASP A 60 0.37 -15.60 11.30
N PRO A 61 0.45 -15.36 9.99
CA PRO A 61 1.27 -16.05 8.97
C PRO A 61 2.78 -15.84 9.19
N ALA A 62 3.57 -16.88 8.93
CA ALA A 62 5.02 -16.89 9.17
C ALA A 62 5.78 -15.95 8.24
N PRO A 63 6.59 -14.99 8.73
CA PRO A 63 7.45 -14.15 7.89
C PRO A 63 8.61 -14.93 7.25
N PHE A 64 9.21 -15.88 8.00
CA PHE A 64 10.25 -16.75 7.46
C PHE A 64 9.68 -17.95 6.71
N MET A 65 10.33 -18.37 5.62
CA MET A 65 10.01 -19.61 4.92
C MET A 65 10.47 -20.85 5.71
N GLY A 66 11.47 -20.69 6.56
CA GLY A 66 11.99 -21.75 7.41
C GLY A 66 13.04 -21.23 8.39
N LYS A 67 13.39 -22.05 9.38
CA LYS A 67 14.40 -21.70 10.40
C LYS A 67 15.80 -21.40 9.81
N ALA A 68 16.12 -22.00 8.66
CA ALA A 68 17.39 -21.74 7.98
C ALA A 68 17.51 -20.28 7.52
N ALA A 69 16.42 -19.69 7.01
CA ALA A 69 16.39 -18.27 6.61
C ALA A 69 16.64 -17.36 7.82
N ALA A 70 16.03 -17.65 8.98
CA ALA A 70 16.23 -16.83 10.17
C ALA A 70 17.69 -16.77 10.66
N ARG A 71 18.51 -17.79 10.35
CA ARG A 71 19.95 -17.81 10.70
C ARG A 71 20.78 -16.83 9.86
N LEU A 72 20.24 -16.33 8.76
CA LEU A 72 20.89 -15.33 7.91
C LEU A 72 20.69 -13.90 8.44
N VAL A 73 19.86 -13.72 9.49
CA VAL A 73 19.63 -12.42 10.11
C VAL A 73 20.57 -12.27 11.29
N GLU A 74 21.59 -11.44 11.14
CA GLU A 74 22.45 -10.97 12.22
C GLU A 74 21.76 -9.77 12.88
N VAL A 75 21.67 -9.76 14.21
CA VAL A 75 21.06 -8.67 14.95
C VAL A 75 22.13 -7.77 15.58
N GLY A 76 21.84 -6.47 15.65
CA GLY A 76 22.71 -5.48 16.26
C GLY A 76 21.91 -4.24 16.64
N ASN A 77 22.62 -3.17 16.98
CA ASN A 77 22.02 -1.89 17.32
C ASN A 77 22.75 -0.72 16.63
N ILE A 78 22.05 0.43 16.56
CA ILE A 78 22.55 1.61 15.84
C ILE A 78 23.77 2.23 16.54
N ASP A 79 23.87 2.10 17.87
CA ASP A 79 24.93 2.76 18.65
C ASP A 79 26.27 2.03 18.50
N ASP A 80 26.27 0.70 18.50
CA ASP A 80 27.50 -0.13 18.51
C ASP A 80 27.86 -0.65 17.11
N ASP A 81 26.84 -0.95 16.27
CA ASP A 81 27.03 -1.74 15.04
C ASP A 81 26.84 -0.94 13.75
N LEU A 82 26.55 0.38 13.81
CA LEU A 82 26.26 1.17 12.62
C LEU A 82 27.42 1.17 11.62
N ALA A 83 28.68 1.12 12.08
CA ALA A 83 29.86 1.04 11.23
C ALA A 83 29.87 -0.21 10.32
N ARG A 84 29.17 -1.29 10.71
CA ARG A 84 29.01 -2.52 9.93
C ARG A 84 28.18 -2.35 8.66
N VAL A 85 27.51 -1.20 8.49
CA VAL A 85 26.87 -0.82 7.21
C VAL A 85 27.88 -0.82 6.07
N ALA A 86 29.17 -0.56 6.35
CA ALA A 86 30.24 -0.66 5.37
C ALA A 86 30.41 -2.07 4.76
N GLU A 87 29.89 -3.13 5.39
CA GLU A 87 29.88 -4.50 4.86
C GLU A 87 28.74 -4.75 3.86
N CYS A 88 27.77 -3.83 3.77
CA CYS A 88 26.52 -4.03 3.06
C CYS A 88 26.53 -3.32 1.69
N ASP A 89 25.79 -3.89 0.74
CA ASP A 89 25.61 -3.33 -0.61
C ASP A 89 24.33 -2.52 -0.74
N TRP A 90 23.37 -2.74 0.17
CA TRP A 90 22.12 -2.02 0.24
C TRP A 90 21.69 -1.82 1.70
N VAL A 91 21.27 -0.60 2.06
CA VAL A 91 20.73 -0.22 3.36
C VAL A 91 19.26 0.17 3.17
N ILE A 92 18.36 -0.48 3.91
CA ILE A 92 16.93 -0.18 3.91
C ILE A 92 16.56 0.44 5.26
N GLU A 93 16.14 1.70 5.25
CA GLU A 93 15.63 2.36 6.44
C GLU A 93 14.13 2.12 6.58
N ALA A 94 13.71 1.62 7.73
CA ALA A 94 12.32 1.35 8.11
C ALA A 94 12.02 1.76 9.56
N ILE A 95 12.58 2.90 9.99
CA ILE A 95 12.32 3.48 11.32
C ILE A 95 10.96 4.22 11.34
N ILE A 96 10.63 4.81 12.50
CA ILE A 96 9.41 5.60 12.66
C ILE A 96 9.32 6.73 11.61
N GLU A 97 8.09 7.05 11.16
CA GLU A 97 7.79 8.01 10.11
C GLU A 97 7.93 9.47 10.64
N ARG A 98 9.17 9.84 10.95
CA ARG A 98 9.55 11.16 11.43
C ARG A 98 10.76 11.67 10.64
N LEU A 99 10.57 12.77 9.92
CA LEU A 99 11.58 13.37 9.04
C LEU A 99 12.89 13.68 9.77
N ASP A 100 12.79 14.33 10.94
CA ASP A 100 13.94 14.71 11.74
C ASP A 100 14.81 13.51 12.15
N LEU A 101 14.19 12.40 12.55
CA LEU A 101 14.91 11.18 12.94
C LEU A 101 15.54 10.49 11.73
N LYS A 102 14.84 10.46 10.59
CA LYS A 102 15.37 9.89 9.35
C LYS A 102 16.58 10.68 8.84
N GLN A 103 16.51 12.03 8.84
CA GLN A 103 17.63 12.88 8.44
C GLN A 103 18.85 12.73 9.36
N GLN A 104 18.65 12.60 10.68
CA GLN A 104 19.74 12.31 11.63
C GLN A 104 20.39 10.95 11.34
N LEU A 105 19.59 9.93 11.05
CA LEU A 105 20.11 8.62 10.67
C LEU A 105 20.91 8.68 9.38
N TYR A 106 20.40 9.38 8.34
CA TYR A 106 21.10 9.51 7.06
C TYR A 106 22.43 10.24 7.18
N ALA A 107 22.54 11.24 8.07
CA ALA A 107 23.80 11.88 8.38
C ALA A 107 24.85 10.89 8.92
N LYS A 108 24.41 10.00 9.83
CA LYS A 108 25.29 8.94 10.37
C LYS A 108 25.65 7.91 9.32
N LEU A 109 24.68 7.49 8.48
CA LEU A 109 24.91 6.53 7.39
C LEU A 109 25.88 7.05 6.34
N GLU A 110 25.75 8.32 5.98
CA GLU A 110 26.67 8.97 5.03
C GLU A 110 28.12 8.90 5.47
N ALA A 111 28.36 9.01 6.78
CA ALA A 111 29.72 8.96 7.36
C ALA A 111 30.34 7.54 7.36
N VAL A 112 29.53 6.48 7.40
CA VAL A 112 30.01 5.10 7.61
C VAL A 112 29.83 4.17 6.43
N ARG A 113 28.93 4.50 5.47
CA ARG A 113 28.69 3.67 4.30
C ARG A 113 29.85 3.71 3.31
N ARG A 114 30.04 2.66 2.52
CA ARG A 114 30.95 2.70 1.38
C ARG A 114 30.34 3.53 0.23
N PRO A 115 31.16 4.23 -0.57
CA PRO A 115 30.66 4.82 -1.83
C PRO A 115 29.98 3.77 -2.71
N GLY A 116 28.85 4.11 -3.30
CA GLY A 116 28.06 3.20 -4.14
C GLY A 116 27.16 2.19 -3.38
N THR A 117 27.20 2.19 -2.03
CA THR A 117 26.19 1.48 -1.24
C THR A 117 24.84 2.17 -1.43
N ALA A 118 23.87 1.45 -1.96
CA ALA A 118 22.51 1.99 -2.08
C ALA A 118 21.89 2.22 -0.70
N VAL A 119 21.21 3.34 -0.54
CA VAL A 119 20.40 3.64 0.67
C VAL A 119 18.96 3.84 0.22
N SER A 120 18.02 3.21 0.90
CA SER A 120 16.62 3.45 0.62
C SER A 120 15.78 3.63 1.88
N SER A 121 14.72 4.43 1.75
CA SER A 121 13.67 4.55 2.78
C SER A 121 12.47 3.70 2.42
N ASN A 122 11.83 3.09 3.43
CA ASN A 122 10.54 2.45 3.31
C ASN A 122 9.38 3.40 3.70
N THR A 123 9.61 4.71 3.64
CA THR A 123 8.58 5.73 3.88
C THR A 123 7.38 5.53 2.97
N SER A 124 6.19 5.91 3.46
CA SER A 124 4.96 5.89 2.66
C SER A 124 4.51 7.29 2.23
N THR A 125 5.03 8.35 2.86
CA THR A 125 4.46 9.70 2.71
C THR A 125 5.48 10.82 2.66
N ILE A 126 6.70 10.63 3.17
CA ILE A 126 7.71 11.69 3.21
C ILE A 126 8.40 11.79 1.85
N PRO A 127 8.37 12.95 1.18
CA PRO A 127 9.02 13.14 -0.11
C PRO A 127 10.52 12.87 -0.06
N LEU A 128 11.05 12.25 -1.12
CA LEU A 128 12.48 11.91 -1.24
C LEU A 128 13.37 13.14 -1.10
N ALA A 129 12.99 14.25 -1.71
CA ALA A 129 13.73 15.51 -1.63
C ALA A 129 13.89 16.02 -0.17
N GLN A 130 12.87 15.83 0.68
CA GLN A 130 12.96 16.18 2.09
C GLN A 130 13.85 15.22 2.87
N LEU A 131 13.78 13.92 2.56
CA LEU A 131 14.62 12.91 3.20
C LEU A 131 16.11 13.16 3.00
N THR A 132 16.49 13.55 1.78
CA THR A 132 17.89 13.75 1.40
C THR A 132 18.39 15.19 1.56
N GLN A 133 17.55 16.09 2.07
CA GLN A 133 17.92 17.49 2.27
C GLN A 133 19.18 17.62 3.12
N GLY A 134 20.16 18.39 2.64
CA GLY A 134 21.44 18.61 3.29
C GLY A 134 22.42 17.43 3.24
N ARG A 135 22.15 16.40 2.44
CA ARG A 135 23.09 15.31 2.16
C ARG A 135 23.94 15.65 0.94
N SER A 136 25.11 15.04 0.85
CA SER A 136 26.01 15.24 -0.31
C SER A 136 25.38 14.70 -1.61
N GLU A 137 25.84 15.20 -2.74
CA GLU A 137 25.45 14.68 -4.06
C GLU A 137 25.71 13.17 -4.18
N ALA A 138 26.82 12.69 -3.62
CA ALA A 138 27.16 11.26 -3.61
C ALA A 138 26.13 10.43 -2.81
N PHE A 139 25.58 10.97 -1.71
CA PHE A 139 24.52 10.30 -0.99
C PHE A 139 23.20 10.32 -1.76
N GLN A 140 22.84 11.45 -2.35
CA GLN A 140 21.60 11.61 -3.12
C GLN A 140 21.58 10.71 -4.35
N ARG A 141 22.73 10.54 -5.03
CA ARG A 141 22.88 9.61 -6.16
C ARG A 141 22.62 8.15 -5.79
N ASP A 142 23.01 7.73 -4.60
CA ASP A 142 22.83 6.37 -4.11
C ASP A 142 21.49 6.17 -3.38
N PHE A 143 20.64 7.22 -3.27
CA PHE A 143 19.39 7.19 -2.51
C PHE A 143 18.16 7.02 -3.39
N LEU A 144 17.21 6.19 -2.90
CA LEU A 144 15.90 5.97 -3.52
C LEU A 144 14.87 5.63 -2.43
N ILE A 145 13.59 5.56 -2.78
CA ILE A 145 12.57 4.97 -1.93
C ILE A 145 12.25 3.56 -2.44
N THR A 146 12.15 2.61 -1.52
CA THR A 146 11.71 1.24 -1.79
C THR A 146 10.56 0.91 -0.85
N HIS A 147 9.35 1.15 -1.32
CA HIS A 147 8.13 1.02 -0.54
C HIS A 147 7.60 -0.41 -0.63
N PHE A 148 7.83 -1.18 0.43
CA PHE A 148 7.29 -2.53 0.59
C PHE A 148 5.90 -2.50 1.19
N PHE A 149 5.09 -3.51 0.87
CA PHE A 149 3.74 -3.67 1.41
C PHE A 149 3.70 -4.76 2.48
N ASN A 150 2.87 -4.55 3.49
CA ASN A 150 2.71 -5.44 4.64
C ASN A 150 1.72 -6.59 4.35
N PRO A 151 2.06 -7.88 4.60
CA PRO A 151 3.38 -8.38 5.03
C PRO A 151 4.35 -8.56 3.84
N PRO A 152 5.63 -8.13 3.98
CA PRO A 152 6.59 -8.15 2.87
C PRO A 152 6.77 -9.52 2.18
N ARG A 153 6.63 -10.63 2.89
CA ARG A 153 6.70 -11.97 2.32
C ARG A 153 5.57 -12.26 1.33
N TYR A 154 4.36 -11.78 1.61
CA TYR A 154 3.16 -12.15 0.88
C TYR A 154 2.75 -11.13 -0.16
N MET A 155 3.00 -9.85 0.11
CA MET A 155 2.69 -8.77 -0.81
C MET A 155 3.75 -8.67 -1.89
N ARG A 156 3.31 -8.78 -3.14
CA ARG A 156 4.23 -8.84 -4.28
C ARG A 156 4.71 -7.47 -4.76
N LEU A 157 3.98 -6.41 -4.46
CA LEU A 157 4.35 -5.05 -4.86
C LEU A 157 5.58 -4.55 -4.13
N ILE A 158 6.46 -3.91 -4.86
CA ILE A 158 7.41 -2.91 -4.38
C ILE A 158 7.32 -1.69 -5.27
N GLU A 159 7.03 -0.53 -4.69
CA GLU A 159 7.12 0.74 -5.40
C GLU A 159 8.54 1.29 -5.25
N ILE A 160 9.13 1.66 -6.37
CA ILE A 160 10.46 2.29 -6.40
C ILE A 160 10.31 3.71 -6.88
N VAL A 161 10.74 4.65 -6.04
CA VAL A 161 10.76 6.08 -6.33
C VAL A 161 12.21 6.54 -6.42
N ALA A 162 12.55 7.14 -7.55
CA ALA A 162 13.84 7.79 -7.78
C ALA A 162 13.65 9.31 -7.77
N GLY A 163 14.58 10.00 -7.12
CA GLY A 163 14.67 11.46 -7.21
C GLY A 163 15.42 11.89 -8.47
N PRO A 164 15.42 13.20 -8.76
CA PRO A 164 16.16 13.73 -9.90
C PRO A 164 17.68 13.46 -9.85
N GLU A 165 18.23 13.36 -8.64
CA GLU A 165 19.64 13.09 -8.41
C GLU A 165 19.97 11.59 -8.31
N SER A 166 18.97 10.72 -8.21
CA SER A 166 19.19 9.27 -8.07
C SER A 166 19.88 8.69 -9.30
N ASP A 167 20.97 7.97 -9.08
CA ASP A 167 21.72 7.35 -10.17
C ASP A 167 20.95 6.19 -10.81
N ALA A 168 20.77 6.24 -12.13
CA ALA A 168 19.99 5.26 -12.87
C ALA A 168 20.53 3.83 -12.72
N ALA A 169 21.85 3.65 -12.60
CA ALA A 169 22.47 2.32 -12.41
C ALA A 169 22.16 1.77 -11.01
N THR A 170 22.19 2.61 -9.98
CA THR A 170 21.78 2.24 -8.61
C THR A 170 20.32 1.83 -8.58
N VAL A 171 19.44 2.62 -9.19
CA VAL A 171 18.01 2.33 -9.27
C VAL A 171 17.74 1.04 -10.05
N ALA A 172 18.44 0.82 -11.16
CA ALA A 172 18.32 -0.41 -11.95
C ALA A 172 18.81 -1.63 -11.17
N ARG A 173 19.93 -1.53 -10.47
CA ARG A 173 20.50 -2.58 -9.63
C ARG A 173 19.54 -3.03 -8.52
N ILE A 174 18.94 -2.08 -7.79
CA ILE A 174 18.00 -2.39 -6.72
C ILE A 174 16.68 -2.94 -7.29
N SER A 175 16.23 -2.43 -8.45
CA SER A 175 15.05 -2.96 -9.14
C SER A 175 15.26 -4.42 -9.59
N ASP A 176 16.40 -4.73 -10.19
CA ASP A 176 16.74 -6.09 -10.62
C ASP A 176 16.85 -7.06 -9.43
N PHE A 177 17.45 -6.61 -8.32
CA PHE A 177 17.51 -7.39 -7.09
C PHE A 177 16.10 -7.64 -6.52
N ALA A 178 15.26 -6.62 -6.46
CA ALA A 178 13.89 -6.74 -5.96
C ALA A 178 13.05 -7.71 -6.80
N ASP A 179 13.17 -7.63 -8.13
CA ASP A 179 12.44 -8.49 -9.05
C ASP A 179 12.98 -9.94 -9.03
N ARG A 180 14.24 -10.13 -9.35
CA ARG A 180 14.80 -11.48 -9.60
C ARG A 180 15.20 -12.23 -8.35
N VAL A 181 15.64 -11.53 -7.29
CA VAL A 181 16.11 -12.17 -6.05
C VAL A 181 15.00 -12.20 -5.00
N LEU A 182 14.31 -11.06 -4.77
CA LEU A 182 13.23 -11.02 -3.78
C LEU A 182 11.89 -11.51 -4.33
N GLY A 183 11.74 -11.72 -5.64
CA GLY A 183 10.50 -12.13 -6.28
C GLY A 183 9.39 -11.09 -6.18
N LYS A 184 9.75 -9.80 -6.17
CA LYS A 184 8.83 -8.67 -6.16
C LYS A 184 8.47 -8.23 -7.58
N ASN A 185 7.27 -7.68 -7.74
CA ASN A 185 6.93 -6.93 -8.93
C ASN A 185 7.27 -5.46 -8.67
N VAL A 186 8.23 -4.95 -9.40
CA VAL A 186 8.70 -3.57 -9.31
C VAL A 186 7.76 -2.67 -10.11
N VAL A 187 7.21 -1.65 -9.45
CA VAL A 187 6.45 -0.57 -10.08
C VAL A 187 7.19 0.74 -9.85
N ARG A 188 7.43 1.49 -10.92
CA ARG A 188 8.00 2.83 -10.83
C ARG A 188 6.90 3.81 -10.42
N ALA A 189 7.10 4.51 -9.33
CA ALA A 189 6.21 5.56 -8.87
C ALA A 189 6.94 6.91 -8.84
N LYS A 190 6.17 7.98 -8.94
CA LYS A 190 6.69 9.34 -8.77
C LYS A 190 6.80 9.69 -7.29
N ASP A 191 7.64 10.69 -6.98
CA ASP A 191 7.80 11.21 -5.61
C ASP A 191 6.59 12.08 -5.22
N THR A 192 5.47 11.42 -4.99
CA THR A 192 4.20 12.06 -4.60
C THR A 192 3.65 11.41 -3.33
N PRO A 193 2.90 12.13 -2.49
CA PRO A 193 2.37 11.60 -1.23
C PRO A 193 1.51 10.34 -1.45
N GLY A 194 1.87 9.24 -0.81
CA GLY A 194 1.19 7.95 -0.92
C GLY A 194 1.51 7.16 -2.19
N PHE A 195 2.40 7.66 -3.03
CA PHE A 195 2.84 7.08 -4.31
C PHE A 195 1.64 6.67 -5.18
N ILE A 196 1.56 5.42 -5.68
CA ILE A 196 0.43 4.95 -6.48
C ILE A 196 -0.59 4.22 -5.59
N ALA A 197 -0.17 3.13 -4.97
CA ALA A 197 -1.12 2.23 -4.34
C ALA A 197 -1.78 2.82 -3.10
N ASN A 198 -1.03 3.45 -2.20
CA ASN A 198 -1.61 4.09 -1.03
C ASN A 198 -2.45 5.33 -1.39
N ARG A 199 -2.06 6.10 -2.42
CA ARG A 199 -2.82 7.25 -2.88
C ARG A 199 -4.24 6.85 -3.32
N ILE A 200 -4.33 5.89 -4.23
CA ILE A 200 -5.62 5.39 -4.75
C ILE A 200 -6.34 4.53 -3.71
N GLY A 201 -5.62 3.66 -3.01
CA GLY A 201 -6.19 2.75 -2.02
C GLY A 201 -6.83 3.48 -0.84
N THR A 202 -6.18 4.54 -0.34
CA THR A 202 -6.74 5.37 0.75
C THR A 202 -7.97 6.14 0.28
N PHE A 203 -7.94 6.70 -0.96
CA PHE A 203 -9.12 7.32 -1.56
C PHE A 203 -10.30 6.34 -1.67
N TRP A 204 -10.03 5.15 -2.20
CA TRP A 204 -11.04 4.09 -2.35
C TRP A 204 -11.67 3.68 -1.01
N ILE A 205 -10.84 3.45 0.03
CA ILE A 205 -11.34 3.10 1.36
C ILE A 205 -12.19 4.24 1.92
N GLN A 206 -11.70 5.48 1.82
CA GLN A 206 -12.41 6.65 2.33
C GLN A 206 -13.75 6.87 1.64
N ALA A 207 -13.80 6.77 0.31
CA ALA A 207 -15.03 6.86 -0.46
C ALA A 207 -16.03 5.78 -0.04
N ALA A 208 -15.56 4.56 0.16
CA ALA A 208 -16.41 3.44 0.56
C ALA A 208 -16.96 3.57 2.00
N LEU A 209 -16.13 4.01 2.94
CA LEU A 209 -16.57 4.30 4.31
C LEU A 209 -17.63 5.40 4.31
N ASN A 210 -17.33 6.52 3.66
CA ASN A 210 -18.26 7.66 3.57
C ASN A 210 -19.60 7.23 2.97
N ALA A 211 -19.57 6.53 1.82
CA ALA A 211 -20.78 6.07 1.15
C ALA A 211 -21.61 5.11 2.01
N ALA A 212 -20.98 4.25 2.82
CA ALA A 212 -21.71 3.34 3.71
C ALA A 212 -22.47 4.11 4.79
N PHE A 213 -21.85 5.11 5.42
CA PHE A 213 -22.51 5.98 6.40
C PHE A 213 -23.62 6.83 5.75
N ASP A 214 -23.35 7.46 4.61
CA ASP A 214 -24.29 8.39 3.97
C ASP A 214 -25.52 7.70 3.39
N LEU A 215 -25.37 6.47 2.88
CA LEU A 215 -26.45 5.70 2.27
C LEU A 215 -27.14 4.70 3.24
N GLY A 216 -26.70 4.64 4.49
CA GLY A 216 -27.23 3.68 5.46
C GLY A 216 -27.01 2.22 5.04
N VAL A 217 -25.86 1.93 4.43
CA VAL A 217 -25.47 0.58 4.03
C VAL A 217 -24.79 -0.10 5.21
N THR A 218 -25.20 -1.32 5.55
CA THR A 218 -24.58 -2.08 6.64
C THR A 218 -23.19 -2.57 6.26
N VAL A 219 -22.36 -2.92 7.25
CA VAL A 219 -21.01 -3.43 6.99
C VAL A 219 -21.03 -4.70 6.10
N GLU A 220 -22.02 -5.57 6.28
CA GLU A 220 -22.17 -6.78 5.48
C GLU A 220 -22.63 -6.49 4.04
N GLU A 221 -23.51 -5.52 3.86
CA GLU A 221 -23.95 -5.06 2.53
C GLU A 221 -22.79 -4.42 1.78
N ALA A 222 -22.03 -3.55 2.44
CA ALA A 222 -20.87 -2.89 1.88
C ALA A 222 -19.80 -3.92 1.42
N ASP A 223 -19.42 -4.86 2.29
CA ASP A 223 -18.43 -5.88 1.97
C ASP A 223 -18.92 -6.86 0.88
N ALA A 224 -20.25 -7.13 0.81
CA ALA A 224 -20.81 -7.96 -0.25
C ALA A 224 -20.72 -7.28 -1.63
N VAL A 225 -20.92 -5.96 -1.69
CA VAL A 225 -20.85 -5.17 -2.93
C VAL A 225 -19.41 -4.86 -3.28
N ALA A 226 -18.64 -4.26 -2.34
CA ALA A 226 -17.25 -3.85 -2.53
C ALA A 226 -16.27 -5.00 -2.26
N GLY A 227 -16.58 -6.19 -2.73
CA GLY A 227 -15.78 -7.39 -2.67
C GLY A 227 -15.61 -7.99 -4.07
N LYS A 228 -15.84 -9.30 -4.18
CA LYS A 228 -15.73 -10.03 -5.47
C LYS A 228 -16.48 -9.40 -6.64
N PRO A 229 -17.70 -8.82 -6.48
CA PRO A 229 -18.40 -8.16 -7.58
C PRO A 229 -17.63 -6.98 -8.19
N MET A 230 -16.88 -6.24 -7.38
CA MET A 230 -16.00 -5.15 -7.85
C MET A 230 -14.61 -5.62 -8.28
N GLY A 231 -14.30 -6.92 -8.18
CA GLY A 231 -12.96 -7.44 -8.46
C GLY A 231 -11.95 -7.18 -7.35
N VAL A 232 -12.41 -6.93 -6.14
CA VAL A 232 -11.58 -6.78 -4.92
C VAL A 232 -11.63 -8.08 -4.09
N PRO A 233 -10.71 -8.28 -3.14
CA PRO A 233 -10.75 -9.44 -2.26
C PRO A 233 -12.09 -9.59 -1.51
N LYS A 234 -12.42 -10.84 -1.18
CA LYS A 234 -13.67 -11.17 -0.45
C LYS A 234 -13.79 -10.54 0.95
N THR A 235 -12.71 -9.96 1.45
CA THR A 235 -12.72 -9.23 2.73
C THR A 235 -13.62 -8.01 2.67
N GLY A 236 -13.86 -7.46 1.48
CA GLY A 236 -14.54 -6.19 1.31
C GLY A 236 -13.74 -5.02 1.88
N ILE A 237 -14.43 -3.93 2.22
CA ILE A 237 -13.83 -2.70 2.77
C ILE A 237 -13.68 -2.79 4.29
N PHE A 238 -14.76 -3.11 5.01
CA PHE A 238 -14.76 -3.13 6.47
C PHE A 238 -13.88 -4.24 7.02
N GLY A 239 -13.93 -5.42 6.39
CA GLY A 239 -13.00 -6.51 6.72
C GLY A 239 -11.54 -6.21 6.38
N LEU A 240 -11.24 -5.38 5.38
CA LEU A 240 -9.90 -4.89 5.07
C LEU A 240 -9.42 -3.89 6.12
N VAL A 241 -10.24 -2.92 6.50
CA VAL A 241 -9.91 -1.94 7.54
C VAL A 241 -9.67 -2.62 8.89
N ASP A 242 -10.45 -3.65 9.24
CA ASP A 242 -10.21 -4.49 10.42
C ASP A 242 -8.88 -5.24 10.36
N LEU A 243 -8.45 -5.66 9.17
CA LEU A 243 -7.17 -6.36 8.97
C LEU A 243 -5.97 -5.42 9.09
N VAL A 244 -6.06 -4.25 8.47
CA VAL A 244 -5.00 -3.23 8.46
C VAL A 244 -4.89 -2.56 9.83
N GLY A 245 -6.01 -2.27 10.45
CA GLY A 245 -6.17 -1.57 11.71
C GLY A 245 -6.91 -0.25 11.55
N ILE A 246 -8.04 -0.13 12.22
CA ILE A 246 -8.92 1.06 12.18
C ILE A 246 -8.17 2.32 12.61
N ASP A 247 -7.31 2.21 13.62
CA ASP A 247 -6.49 3.30 14.16
C ASP A 247 -5.47 3.87 13.16
N LEU A 248 -5.12 3.14 12.10
CA LEU A 248 -4.25 3.66 11.05
C LEU A 248 -4.98 4.61 10.09
N MET A 249 -6.30 4.51 9.97
CA MET A 249 -7.07 5.33 9.03
C MET A 249 -6.97 6.84 9.30
N PRO A 250 -7.18 7.35 10.54
CA PRO A 250 -6.99 8.76 10.85
C PRO A 250 -5.54 9.24 10.63
N HIS A 251 -4.54 8.41 10.89
CA HIS A 251 -3.14 8.77 10.65
C HIS A 251 -2.85 8.95 9.16
N LEU A 252 -3.29 8.01 8.31
CA LEU A 252 -3.16 8.11 6.86
C LEU A 252 -3.90 9.33 6.32
N GLN A 253 -5.13 9.57 6.80
CA GLN A 253 -5.92 10.74 6.43
C GLN A 253 -5.19 12.03 6.80
N THR A 254 -4.72 12.18 8.03
CA THR A 254 -3.99 13.36 8.49
C THR A 254 -2.73 13.59 7.66
N SER A 255 -1.95 12.53 7.40
CA SER A 255 -0.74 12.63 6.59
C SER A 255 -1.04 13.09 5.17
N LEU A 256 -2.02 12.47 4.49
CA LEU A 256 -2.38 12.84 3.12
C LEU A 256 -2.98 14.24 3.03
N THR A 257 -3.88 14.62 3.93
CA THR A 257 -4.47 15.98 3.92
C THR A 257 -3.45 17.08 4.21
N ALA A 258 -2.40 16.77 4.97
CA ALA A 258 -1.30 17.71 5.24
C ALA A 258 -0.34 17.86 4.06
N THR A 259 -0.14 16.80 3.26
CA THR A 259 0.88 16.76 2.21
C THR A 259 0.33 16.98 0.81
N LEU A 260 -0.95 16.64 0.57
CA LEU A 260 -1.60 16.82 -0.73
C LEU A 260 -1.99 18.28 -0.98
N PRO A 261 -1.98 18.74 -2.24
CA PRO A 261 -2.51 20.03 -2.61
C PRO A 261 -3.94 20.26 -2.10
N LYS A 262 -4.30 21.51 -1.77
CA LYS A 262 -5.67 21.83 -1.34
C LYS A 262 -6.73 21.58 -2.42
N SER A 263 -6.32 21.55 -3.68
CA SER A 263 -7.18 21.23 -4.82
C SER A 263 -7.35 19.72 -5.07
N ASP A 264 -6.62 18.88 -4.35
CA ASP A 264 -6.73 17.43 -4.52
C ASP A 264 -8.12 16.92 -4.12
N PRO A 265 -8.78 16.09 -4.94
CA PRO A 265 -10.10 15.55 -4.62
C PRO A 265 -10.19 14.79 -3.29
N TYR A 266 -9.08 14.25 -2.80
CA TYR A 266 -9.03 13.60 -1.48
C TYR A 266 -9.40 14.55 -0.34
N GLN A 267 -9.05 15.85 -0.46
CA GLN A 267 -9.37 16.86 0.56
C GLN A 267 -10.88 16.96 0.82
N ALA A 268 -11.69 16.81 -0.24
CA ALA A 268 -13.14 16.94 -0.16
C ALA A 268 -13.81 15.72 0.52
N ILE A 269 -13.19 14.55 0.47
CA ILE A 269 -13.75 13.31 1.04
C ILE A 269 -13.12 12.92 2.37
N ALA A 270 -12.00 13.54 2.74
CA ALA A 270 -11.25 13.23 3.95
C ALA A 270 -12.04 13.63 5.21
N ARG A 271 -12.72 12.66 5.81
CA ARG A 271 -13.44 12.82 7.09
C ARG A 271 -13.38 11.53 7.90
N THR A 272 -13.37 11.66 9.22
CA THR A 272 -13.50 10.51 10.12
C THR A 272 -14.90 10.55 10.74
N ALA A 273 -15.65 9.45 10.62
CA ALA A 273 -16.96 9.35 11.27
C ALA A 273 -16.78 9.26 12.79
N PRO A 274 -17.62 9.94 13.61
CA PRO A 274 -17.51 9.91 15.07
C PRO A 274 -17.53 8.49 15.66
N LEU A 275 -18.23 7.56 15.01
CA LEU A 275 -18.22 6.15 15.40
C LEU A 275 -16.81 5.54 15.33
N ILE A 276 -16.04 5.86 14.30
CA ILE A 276 -14.67 5.35 14.13
C ILE A 276 -13.77 5.89 15.25
N GLU A 277 -13.88 7.16 15.58
CA GLU A 277 -13.12 7.77 16.69
C GLU A 277 -13.46 7.09 18.02
N LYS A 278 -14.75 6.88 18.28
CA LYS A 278 -15.24 6.16 19.46
C LYS A 278 -14.69 4.73 19.51
N MET A 279 -14.77 3.99 18.41
CA MET A 279 -14.22 2.62 18.33
C MET A 279 -12.75 2.57 18.70
N ILE A 280 -11.94 3.51 18.19
CA ILE A 280 -10.50 3.59 18.49
C ILE A 280 -10.29 3.88 19.98
N ALA A 281 -11.00 4.86 20.55
CA ALA A 281 -10.92 5.22 21.96
C ALA A 281 -11.28 4.05 22.88
N ASP A 282 -12.27 3.24 22.49
CA ASP A 282 -12.73 2.07 23.25
C ASP A 282 -11.82 0.83 23.05
N GLY A 283 -10.79 0.92 22.17
CA GLY A 283 -9.84 -0.15 21.87
C GLY A 283 -10.32 -1.15 20.81
N TYR A 284 -11.37 -0.82 20.06
CA TYR A 284 -11.80 -1.58 18.89
C TYR A 284 -11.03 -1.13 17.65
N THR A 285 -9.79 -1.58 17.54
CA THR A 285 -8.85 -1.17 16.50
C THR A 285 -8.70 -2.21 15.38
N GLY A 286 -9.64 -3.12 15.22
CA GLY A 286 -9.59 -4.21 14.26
C GLY A 286 -9.07 -5.52 14.87
N ARG A 287 -8.54 -6.40 14.03
CA ARG A 287 -8.09 -7.76 14.43
C ARG A 287 -6.99 -7.77 15.49
N LYS A 288 -6.22 -6.71 15.58
CA LYS A 288 -5.14 -6.55 16.59
C LYS A 288 -5.63 -6.07 17.95
N GLY A 289 -6.86 -5.53 18.02
CA GLY A 289 -7.50 -5.01 19.24
C GLY A 289 -8.58 -5.92 19.78
N LYS A 290 -9.57 -5.33 20.48
CA LYS A 290 -10.73 -6.05 21.02
C LYS A 290 -11.70 -6.57 19.94
N GLY A 291 -11.51 -6.18 18.69
CA GLY A 291 -12.33 -6.37 17.50
C GLY A 291 -12.34 -5.09 16.68
N GLY A 292 -13.17 -5.02 15.66
CA GLY A 292 -13.32 -3.88 14.78
C GLY A 292 -14.77 -3.76 14.32
N PHE A 293 -15.01 -3.45 13.05
CA PHE A 293 -16.35 -3.50 12.46
C PHE A 293 -16.97 -4.89 12.59
N TYR A 294 -16.10 -5.91 12.61
CA TYR A 294 -16.47 -7.27 13.00
C TYR A 294 -15.71 -7.66 14.28
N ARG A 295 -16.39 -8.42 15.15
CA ARG A 295 -15.76 -9.01 16.34
C ARG A 295 -16.27 -10.42 16.63
N ILE A 296 -15.53 -11.12 17.47
CA ILE A 296 -15.98 -12.39 18.06
C ILE A 296 -16.31 -12.12 19.52
N ASN A 297 -17.60 -12.17 19.86
CA ASN A 297 -18.07 -12.06 21.23
C ASN A 297 -17.84 -13.39 21.95
N ARG A 298 -16.78 -13.42 22.80
CA ARG A 298 -16.38 -14.64 23.54
C ARG A 298 -17.37 -14.94 24.67
N GLU A 299 -17.97 -13.92 25.27
CA GLU A 299 -18.94 -14.05 26.35
C GLU A 299 -20.26 -14.62 25.87
N ALA A 300 -20.64 -14.34 24.63
CA ALA A 300 -21.82 -14.90 23.96
C ALA A 300 -21.49 -16.20 23.18
N GLY A 301 -20.60 -17.06 23.68
CA GLY A 301 -20.31 -18.36 23.07
C GLY A 301 -19.54 -18.26 21.75
N LYS A 302 -18.62 -17.32 21.61
CA LYS A 302 -17.83 -17.03 20.39
C LYS A 302 -18.68 -16.64 19.18
N ARG A 303 -19.80 -15.98 19.41
CA ARG A 303 -20.67 -15.47 18.34
C ARG A 303 -19.96 -14.38 17.55
N LYS A 304 -20.05 -14.47 16.22
CA LYS A 304 -19.57 -13.42 15.33
C LYS A 304 -20.58 -12.27 15.30
N GLU A 305 -20.12 -11.06 15.54
CA GLU A 305 -20.91 -9.83 15.57
C GLU A 305 -20.34 -8.79 14.61
N ALA A 306 -21.20 -7.92 14.13
CA ALA A 306 -20.87 -6.74 13.34
C ALA A 306 -21.46 -5.50 14.02
N ILE A 307 -20.77 -4.38 13.89
CA ILE A 307 -21.27 -3.11 14.39
C ILE A 307 -22.36 -2.57 13.47
N ASP A 308 -23.39 -2.01 14.04
CA ASP A 308 -24.37 -1.22 13.32
C ASP A 308 -23.85 0.22 13.18
N LEU A 309 -23.71 0.71 11.95
CA LEU A 309 -23.07 1.99 11.66
C LEU A 309 -23.89 3.19 12.15
N ALA A 310 -25.20 3.04 12.32
CA ALA A 310 -26.08 4.11 12.78
C ALA A 310 -26.11 4.22 14.30
N SER A 311 -26.25 3.08 15.01
CA SER A 311 -26.35 3.06 16.46
C SER A 311 -25.01 2.93 17.18
N GLY A 312 -24.01 2.37 16.52
CA GLY A 312 -22.74 2.03 17.15
C GLY A 312 -22.78 0.77 18.02
N GLU A 313 -23.90 0.04 18.02
CA GLU A 313 -24.08 -1.17 18.82
C GLU A 313 -23.68 -2.43 18.03
N TYR A 314 -23.11 -3.42 18.72
CA TYR A 314 -22.80 -4.71 18.11
C TYR A 314 -24.04 -5.60 18.08
N ARG A 315 -24.26 -6.24 16.94
CA ARG A 315 -25.35 -7.20 16.71
C ARG A 315 -24.81 -8.47 16.04
N PRO A 316 -25.52 -9.59 16.07
CA PRO A 316 -25.15 -10.76 15.29
C PRO A 316 -24.97 -10.40 13.82
N VAL A 317 -23.91 -10.96 13.19
CA VAL A 317 -23.65 -10.75 11.75
C VAL A 317 -24.88 -11.18 10.96
N ALA A 318 -25.40 -10.26 10.16
CA ALA A 318 -26.49 -10.54 9.24
C ALA A 318 -25.99 -11.34 8.03
N THR A 319 -26.89 -12.10 7.41
CA THR A 319 -26.59 -12.74 6.13
C THR A 319 -26.38 -11.64 5.07
N PRO A 320 -25.24 -11.61 4.39
CA PRO A 320 -25.01 -10.63 3.34
C PRO A 320 -26.07 -10.74 2.23
N PRO A 321 -26.43 -9.62 1.59
CA PRO A 321 -27.40 -9.66 0.50
C PRO A 321 -26.85 -10.51 -0.65
N ARG A 322 -27.73 -11.26 -1.29
CA ARG A 322 -27.38 -11.99 -2.50
C ARG A 322 -27.28 -10.99 -3.67
N ILE A 323 -26.07 -10.74 -4.13
CA ILE A 323 -25.87 -9.98 -5.38
C ILE A 323 -26.36 -10.85 -6.54
N PRO A 324 -27.30 -10.36 -7.38
CA PRO A 324 -27.90 -11.20 -8.40
C PRO A 324 -27.05 -11.37 -9.67
N GLY A 325 -27.21 -12.53 -10.30
CA GLY A 325 -26.83 -12.82 -11.69
C GLY A 325 -25.41 -12.39 -12.08
N LYS A 326 -25.31 -11.65 -13.18
CA LYS A 326 -24.03 -11.19 -13.75
C LYS A 326 -23.28 -10.23 -12.84
N ALA A 327 -23.96 -9.41 -12.05
CA ALA A 327 -23.34 -8.50 -11.10
C ALA A 327 -22.44 -9.25 -10.10
N ALA A 328 -22.87 -10.41 -9.59
CA ALA A 328 -22.09 -11.24 -8.66
C ALA A 328 -20.80 -11.79 -9.29
N SER A 329 -20.77 -11.97 -10.61
CA SER A 329 -19.62 -12.50 -11.35
C SER A 329 -18.64 -11.42 -11.85
N GLY A 330 -18.89 -10.14 -11.52
CA GLY A 330 -18.03 -9.02 -11.88
C GLY A 330 -18.39 -8.32 -13.19
N ASP A 331 -19.64 -8.40 -13.62
CA ASP A 331 -20.21 -7.52 -14.63
C ASP A 331 -20.49 -6.17 -13.96
N LEU A 332 -19.58 -5.21 -14.15
CA LEU A 332 -19.66 -3.91 -13.49
C LEU A 332 -20.87 -3.09 -13.94
N PRO A 333 -21.21 -3.02 -15.25
CA PRO A 333 -22.47 -2.38 -15.67
C PRO A 333 -23.70 -2.92 -14.93
N ALA A 334 -23.79 -4.25 -14.77
CA ALA A 334 -24.88 -4.87 -14.05
C ALA A 334 -24.84 -4.56 -12.53
N LEU A 335 -23.65 -4.47 -11.94
CA LEU A 335 -23.47 -4.09 -10.54
C LEU A 335 -23.92 -2.63 -10.30
N LEU A 336 -23.49 -1.73 -11.15
CA LEU A 336 -23.83 -0.30 -11.09
C LEU A 336 -25.29 0.00 -11.39
N ALA A 337 -25.99 -0.93 -12.05
CA ALA A 337 -27.42 -0.85 -12.35
C ALA A 337 -28.31 -1.52 -11.28
N LEU A 338 -27.75 -2.05 -10.20
CA LEU A 338 -28.54 -2.60 -9.10
C LEU A 338 -29.47 -1.52 -8.53
N PRO A 339 -30.74 -1.87 -8.23
CA PRO A 339 -31.68 -0.91 -7.66
C PRO A 339 -31.35 -0.57 -6.21
N GLY A 340 -31.76 0.62 -5.78
CA GLY A 340 -31.68 1.08 -4.42
C GLY A 340 -30.25 1.32 -3.92
N LYS A 341 -30.05 1.20 -2.62
CA LYS A 341 -28.81 1.59 -1.95
C LYS A 341 -27.59 0.78 -2.37
N LEU A 342 -27.72 -0.47 -2.83
CA LEU A 342 -26.58 -1.29 -3.21
C LEU A 342 -25.94 -0.81 -4.52
N GLY A 343 -26.74 -0.46 -5.53
CA GLY A 343 -26.22 0.15 -6.78
C GLY A 343 -25.70 1.55 -6.54
N ALA A 344 -26.39 2.35 -5.71
CA ALA A 344 -25.90 3.67 -5.32
C ALA A 344 -24.54 3.58 -4.60
N TYR A 345 -24.40 2.63 -3.67
CA TYR A 345 -23.12 2.37 -2.99
C TYR A 345 -22.02 1.92 -3.96
N ALA A 346 -22.34 0.99 -4.86
CA ALA A 346 -21.38 0.52 -5.86
C ALA A 346 -20.85 1.69 -6.69
N TRP A 347 -21.70 2.59 -7.12
CA TRP A 347 -21.29 3.76 -7.88
C TRP A 347 -20.50 4.76 -7.04
N ALA A 348 -21.00 5.11 -5.83
CA ALA A 348 -20.32 6.05 -4.93
C ALA A 348 -18.89 5.62 -4.56
N VAL A 349 -18.61 4.31 -4.62
CA VAL A 349 -17.26 3.78 -4.42
C VAL A 349 -16.46 3.78 -5.72
N LEU A 350 -16.98 3.18 -6.79
CA LEU A 350 -16.21 2.97 -8.04
C LEU A 350 -16.04 4.26 -8.85
N GLY A 351 -17.11 5.02 -9.07
CA GLY A 351 -17.07 6.20 -9.93
C GLY A 351 -15.99 7.19 -9.53
N PRO A 352 -16.03 7.73 -8.30
CA PRO A 352 -15.01 8.66 -7.81
C PRO A 352 -13.62 8.07 -7.76
N THR A 353 -13.48 6.79 -7.38
CA THR A 353 -12.16 6.13 -7.30
C THR A 353 -11.52 5.99 -8.68
N LEU A 354 -12.28 5.57 -9.68
CA LEU A 354 -11.76 5.42 -11.05
C LEU A 354 -11.47 6.78 -11.69
N ALA A 355 -12.30 7.79 -11.43
CA ALA A 355 -12.04 9.16 -11.85
C ALA A 355 -10.75 9.69 -11.21
N TYR A 356 -10.56 9.47 -9.91
CA TYR A 356 -9.35 9.88 -9.21
C TYR A 356 -8.11 9.20 -9.78
N ALA A 357 -8.14 7.88 -9.98
CA ALA A 357 -7.03 7.16 -10.58
C ALA A 357 -6.68 7.68 -11.99
N ALA A 358 -7.70 7.97 -12.82
CA ALA A 358 -7.50 8.50 -14.16
C ALA A 358 -6.96 9.94 -14.16
N ALA A 359 -7.34 10.77 -13.18
CA ALA A 359 -6.85 12.14 -13.04
C ALA A 359 -5.39 12.22 -12.59
N LEU A 360 -4.89 11.19 -11.90
CA LEU A 360 -3.55 11.18 -11.32
C LEU A 360 -2.44 10.70 -12.26
N VAL A 361 -2.75 10.23 -13.46
CA VAL A 361 -1.72 9.90 -14.46
C VAL A 361 -1.48 11.14 -15.32
N PRO A 362 -0.22 11.61 -15.47
CA PRO A 362 1.07 10.99 -15.09
C PRO A 362 1.65 11.45 -13.74
N GLU A 363 0.86 12.06 -12.85
CA GLU A 363 1.37 12.63 -11.59
C GLU A 363 2.03 11.57 -10.67
N ILE A 364 1.37 10.39 -10.52
CA ILE A 364 1.79 9.34 -9.58
C ILE A 364 2.59 8.21 -10.25
N GLY A 365 2.47 8.05 -11.55
CA GLY A 365 3.13 7.01 -12.35
C GLY A 365 3.14 7.39 -13.81
N ASP A 366 4.05 6.79 -14.59
CA ASP A 366 4.27 7.19 -15.98
C ASP A 366 3.09 6.83 -16.90
N ASP A 367 2.39 5.74 -16.60
CA ASP A 367 1.34 5.18 -17.45
C ASP A 367 0.24 4.46 -16.67
N VAL A 368 -0.79 4.05 -17.37
CA VAL A 368 -1.95 3.34 -16.81
C VAL A 368 -1.60 1.93 -16.34
N ALA A 369 -0.59 1.29 -16.94
CA ALA A 369 -0.18 -0.06 -16.60
C ALA A 369 0.53 -0.11 -15.23
N ALA A 370 1.33 0.91 -14.91
CA ALA A 370 1.95 1.07 -13.60
C ALA A 370 0.89 1.22 -12.49
N VAL A 371 -0.15 2.02 -12.74
CA VAL A 371 -1.26 2.22 -11.79
C VAL A 371 -2.03 0.93 -11.57
N ASP A 372 -2.38 0.22 -12.63
CA ASP A 372 -3.09 -1.06 -12.54
C ASP A 372 -2.25 -2.13 -11.81
N ALA A 373 -0.96 -2.20 -12.13
CA ALA A 373 -0.05 -3.13 -11.46
C ALA A 373 0.04 -2.84 -9.95
N ALA A 374 0.17 -1.56 -9.56
CA ALA A 374 0.23 -1.15 -8.16
C ALA A 374 -1.02 -1.58 -7.38
N MET A 375 -2.22 -1.35 -7.90
CA MET A 375 -3.45 -1.73 -7.23
C MET A 375 -3.68 -3.24 -7.19
N LYS A 376 -3.33 -3.95 -8.27
CA LYS A 376 -3.44 -5.43 -8.32
C LYS A 376 -2.47 -6.11 -7.35
N LEU A 377 -1.27 -5.59 -7.21
CA LEU A 377 -0.20 -6.21 -6.41
C LEU A 377 -0.16 -5.71 -4.97
N GLY A 378 -0.58 -4.45 -4.73
CA GLY A 378 -0.58 -3.82 -3.41
C GLY A 378 -1.88 -4.04 -2.61
N TYR A 379 -3.02 -4.11 -3.30
CA TYR A 379 -4.34 -4.33 -2.69
C TYR A 379 -5.00 -5.66 -3.08
N ASN A 380 -4.28 -6.51 -3.84
CA ASN A 380 -4.79 -7.78 -4.36
C ASN A 380 -6.09 -7.64 -5.18
N TRP A 381 -6.26 -6.52 -5.87
CA TRP A 381 -7.37 -6.35 -6.79
C TRP A 381 -7.22 -7.33 -7.96
N LYS A 382 -8.32 -7.89 -8.43
CA LYS A 382 -8.33 -8.77 -9.61
C LYS A 382 -8.06 -7.98 -10.89
N TRP A 383 -8.58 -6.77 -10.96
CA TRP A 383 -8.41 -5.82 -12.05
C TRP A 383 -7.93 -4.48 -11.50
N GLY A 384 -7.03 -3.83 -12.19
CA GLY A 384 -6.60 -2.49 -11.85
C GLY A 384 -7.65 -1.44 -12.26
N PRO A 385 -7.49 -0.18 -11.83
CA PRO A 385 -8.43 0.91 -12.14
C PRO A 385 -8.77 1.03 -13.63
N PHE A 386 -7.80 0.96 -14.52
CA PHE A 386 -8.01 1.11 -15.96
C PHE A 386 -8.60 -0.14 -16.60
N GLU A 387 -8.26 -1.33 -16.11
CA GLU A 387 -8.96 -2.57 -16.48
C GLU A 387 -10.43 -2.53 -16.02
N LEU A 388 -10.75 -1.89 -14.87
CA LEU A 388 -12.13 -1.68 -14.42
C LEU A 388 -12.86 -0.65 -15.28
N ILE A 389 -12.18 0.42 -15.71
CA ILE A 389 -12.73 1.41 -16.64
C ILE A 389 -13.09 0.73 -17.98
N ASP A 390 -12.22 -0.12 -18.50
CA ASP A 390 -12.52 -0.87 -19.75
C ASP A 390 -13.76 -1.76 -19.63
N ARG A 391 -14.01 -2.31 -18.45
CA ARG A 391 -15.21 -3.14 -18.18
C ARG A 391 -16.50 -2.33 -18.06
N ILE A 392 -16.40 -1.05 -17.73
CA ILE A 392 -17.53 -0.10 -17.67
C ILE A 392 -17.74 0.56 -19.05
N GLY A 393 -16.65 0.89 -19.72
CA GLY A 393 -16.55 1.76 -20.89
C GLY A 393 -16.15 3.18 -20.47
N ALA A 394 -15.02 3.69 -21.01
CA ALA A 394 -14.49 4.99 -20.64
C ALA A 394 -15.47 6.14 -20.95
N ALA A 395 -16.09 6.13 -22.14
CA ALA A 395 -17.11 7.10 -22.51
C ALA A 395 -18.32 7.07 -21.57
N ARG A 396 -18.84 5.88 -21.24
CA ARG A 396 -19.97 5.73 -20.32
C ARG A 396 -19.63 6.23 -18.90
N LEU A 397 -18.40 5.97 -18.43
CA LEU A 397 -17.93 6.49 -17.14
C LEU A 397 -17.89 8.02 -17.18
N ALA A 398 -17.31 8.60 -18.24
CA ALA A 398 -17.21 10.05 -18.43
C ALA A 398 -18.59 10.72 -18.49
N GLU A 399 -19.54 10.17 -19.24
CA GLU A 399 -20.93 10.65 -19.32
C GLU A 399 -21.61 10.68 -17.95
N ARG A 400 -21.46 9.61 -17.18
CA ARG A 400 -22.09 9.53 -15.86
C ARG A 400 -21.44 10.49 -14.85
N LEU A 401 -20.11 10.64 -14.87
CA LEU A 401 -19.42 11.63 -14.04
C LEU A 401 -19.92 13.05 -14.37
N ALA A 402 -20.01 13.39 -15.66
CA ALA A 402 -20.50 14.69 -16.10
C ALA A 402 -21.96 14.94 -15.68
N ALA A 403 -22.84 13.94 -15.84
CA ALA A 403 -24.24 14.01 -15.43
C ALA A 403 -24.45 14.25 -13.94
N GLU A 404 -23.50 13.79 -13.11
CA GLU A 404 -23.48 14.03 -11.65
C GLU A 404 -22.66 15.29 -11.24
N GLY A 405 -22.22 16.09 -12.21
CA GLY A 405 -21.46 17.33 -11.97
C GLY A 405 -20.02 17.10 -11.47
N MET A 406 -19.49 15.89 -11.66
CA MET A 406 -18.12 15.55 -11.30
C MET A 406 -17.17 15.91 -12.45
N ALA A 407 -15.91 16.25 -12.09
CA ALA A 407 -14.88 16.49 -13.08
C ALA A 407 -14.60 15.21 -13.90
N VAL A 408 -14.53 15.35 -15.23
CA VAL A 408 -14.16 14.28 -16.14
C VAL A 408 -12.66 14.35 -16.39
N PRO A 409 -11.87 13.34 -15.99
CA PRO A 409 -10.43 13.30 -16.27
C PRO A 409 -10.13 13.30 -17.78
N SER A 410 -9.09 14.03 -18.17
CA SER A 410 -8.65 14.14 -19.58
C SER A 410 -8.36 12.79 -20.23
N LEU A 411 -7.84 11.83 -19.46
CA LEU A 411 -7.59 10.47 -19.93
C LEU A 411 -8.87 9.73 -20.38
N LEU A 412 -10.01 9.95 -19.71
CA LEU A 412 -11.28 9.37 -20.15
C LEU A 412 -11.74 9.99 -21.47
N THR A 413 -11.56 11.30 -21.62
CA THR A 413 -11.85 12.01 -22.87
C THR A 413 -10.92 11.54 -24.00
N LEU A 414 -9.63 11.36 -23.72
CA LEU A 414 -8.64 10.84 -24.67
C LEU A 414 -9.00 9.42 -25.14
N ALA A 415 -9.44 8.56 -24.22
CA ALA A 415 -9.85 7.20 -24.55
C ALA A 415 -11.12 7.19 -25.42
N GLY A 416 -12.13 7.98 -25.06
CA GLY A 416 -13.43 7.95 -25.74
C GLY A 416 -14.02 6.54 -25.69
N ASP A 417 -14.33 5.97 -26.87
CA ASP A 417 -14.82 4.59 -26.98
C ASP A 417 -13.70 3.52 -27.05
N ARG A 418 -12.44 3.95 -27.07
CA ARG A 418 -11.31 3.02 -27.12
C ARG A 418 -11.03 2.43 -25.73
N PRO A 419 -10.67 1.14 -25.63
CA PRO A 419 -10.24 0.55 -24.36
C PRO A 419 -8.83 1.06 -23.99
N PHE A 420 -8.54 1.08 -22.69
CA PHE A 420 -7.18 1.32 -22.20
C PHE A 420 -6.24 0.16 -22.52
N TYR A 421 -6.76 -1.05 -22.64
CA TYR A 421 -5.96 -2.22 -23.00
C TYR A 421 -6.53 -2.91 -24.23
N ARG A 422 -5.62 -3.30 -25.15
CA ARG A 422 -5.94 -4.16 -26.28
C ARG A 422 -4.92 -5.28 -26.43
N VAL A 423 -5.26 -6.28 -27.22
CA VAL A 423 -4.31 -7.31 -27.67
C VAL A 423 -4.20 -7.19 -29.18
N GLU A 424 -3.02 -6.90 -29.68
CA GLU A 424 -2.72 -6.81 -31.10
C GLU A 424 -1.44 -7.58 -31.41
N GLY A 425 -1.47 -8.43 -32.43
CA GLY A 425 -0.31 -9.27 -32.78
C GLY A 425 0.12 -10.24 -31.68
N GLY A 426 -0.79 -10.62 -30.75
CA GLY A 426 -0.49 -11.46 -29.60
C GLY A 426 0.15 -10.73 -28.41
N LYS A 427 0.38 -9.42 -28.52
CA LYS A 427 0.91 -8.58 -27.46
C LYS A 427 -0.19 -7.77 -26.80
N ARG A 428 -0.12 -7.65 -25.47
CA ARG A 428 -0.98 -6.74 -24.71
C ARG A 428 -0.38 -5.35 -24.78
N GLN A 429 -1.20 -4.39 -25.22
CA GLN A 429 -0.83 -2.99 -25.32
C GLN A 429 -1.73 -2.14 -24.42
N PHE A 430 -1.22 -0.99 -23.99
CA PHE A 430 -1.98 0.00 -23.25
C PHE A 430 -2.03 1.35 -23.99
N LEU A 431 -3.10 2.09 -23.78
CA LEU A 431 -3.29 3.43 -24.33
C LEU A 431 -2.41 4.43 -23.57
N GLY A 432 -1.46 5.03 -24.28
CA GLY A 432 -0.57 6.06 -23.74
C GLY A 432 -1.23 7.45 -23.71
N LEU A 433 -0.55 8.38 -23.04
CA LEU A 433 -0.97 9.79 -22.94
C LEU A 433 -0.93 10.54 -24.29
N ASP A 434 -0.18 10.03 -25.22
CA ASP A 434 -0.10 10.52 -26.61
C ASP A 434 -1.27 10.04 -27.49
N GLY A 435 -2.16 9.22 -26.92
CA GLY A 435 -3.28 8.62 -27.65
C GLY A 435 -2.91 7.45 -28.55
N ALA A 436 -1.64 6.99 -28.53
CA ALA A 436 -1.19 5.77 -29.19
C ALA A 436 -1.21 4.58 -28.23
N TYR A 437 -1.16 3.36 -28.80
CA TYR A 437 -1.00 2.14 -28.00
C TYR A 437 0.47 1.74 -27.91
N HIS A 438 0.92 1.41 -26.72
CA HIS A 438 2.29 0.99 -26.37
C HIS A 438 2.31 -0.46 -25.86
N ASP A 439 3.44 -1.19 -26.07
CA ASP A 439 3.65 -2.56 -25.59
C ASP A 439 3.93 -2.64 -24.09
#